data_ccdb50f1c4f2c47d06c9cbe2a56376b2
#
_entry.id   ccdb50f1c4f2c47d06c9cbe2a56376b2
#
_cell.length_a   1.000
_cell.length_b   1.000
_cell.length_c   1.000
_cell.angle_alpha   90.00
_cell.angle_beta   90.00
_cell.angle_gamma   90.00
#
_symmetry.space_group_name_H-M   'P 1'
#
loop_
_entity.id
_entity.type
_entity.pdbx_description
1 polymer ?
#
loop_
_entity_poly.entity_id
_entity_poly.type
_entity_poly.pdbx_seq_one_letter_code
_entity_poly.pdbx_strand_id
1 'polypeptide(L)'
;GVYQLTAEINGCEFSESVALEVIPLPSFNLGIDTQLCQGEILVLNLTNVGDSYTWQDGTTDSSYTVNESGTYSVEVIQNGCAETDEVSVVVNPIPYFDLGADRIICYNENAQIQALASSPNASVTWSTGENTAAISPTLTGTYTATSQLNNCVFSDEIYIEIIPPFELYLGDDMILCTGLTYTIDAWDESFNYPVQINWNDQINDSIRDVTETGLYQIEVISSCESKTDEIFLEFEQCEDCRIYVPNTFTPDNDGINDIFEVSASKCNFNNYNFWIMDRNGDVVFTSQSPDLYWDGSFQQGTHYVEDGIYTWRLLFTFEDEKGTKGEEQFGHILIIR
;
A
#
# COMPACT_ATOMS: atom_id res chain seq x y z
N GLY A 1 -24.93 35.27 -65.54
CA GLY A 1 -26.07 35.66 -66.34
C GLY A 1 -25.66 36.35 -67.65
N VAL A 2 -26.54 36.35 -68.67
CA VAL A 2 -26.29 37.08 -69.94
C VAL A 2 -27.06 38.37 -69.87
N TYR A 3 -26.38 39.50 -70.02
CA TYR A 3 -26.91 40.82 -70.04
C TYR A 3 -26.91 41.31 -71.50
N GLN A 4 -28.05 41.76 -72.02
CA GLN A 4 -28.19 42.24 -73.40
C GLN A 4 -28.51 43.71 -73.37
N LEU A 5 -27.77 44.49 -74.13
CA LEU A 5 -28.10 45.88 -74.41
C LEU A 5 -28.68 45.96 -75.79
N THR A 6 -29.88 46.50 -75.91
CA THR A 6 -30.51 46.77 -77.20
C THR A 6 -30.61 48.27 -77.36
N ALA A 7 -30.16 48.81 -78.49
CA ALA A 7 -30.31 50.20 -78.89
C ALA A 7 -31.01 50.29 -80.23
N GLU A 8 -31.96 51.16 -80.34
CA GLU A 8 -32.68 51.45 -81.61
C GLU A 8 -32.34 52.85 -82.13
N ILE A 9 -31.88 52.93 -83.37
CA ILE A 9 -31.58 54.21 -84.06
C ILE A 9 -32.24 54.18 -85.43
N ASN A 10 -33.15 55.11 -85.66
CA ASN A 10 -33.89 55.25 -86.92
C ASN A 10 -34.62 53.97 -87.41
N GLY A 11 -35.16 53.16 -86.49
CA GLY A 11 -35.86 51.91 -86.79
C GLY A 11 -34.94 50.70 -87.01
N CYS A 12 -33.64 50.84 -86.78
CA CYS A 12 -32.73 49.73 -86.78
C CYS A 12 -32.32 49.37 -85.33
N GLU A 13 -32.56 48.13 -84.96
CA GLU A 13 -32.17 47.57 -83.66
C GLU A 13 -30.71 47.01 -83.70
N PHE A 14 -29.94 47.39 -82.71
CA PHE A 14 -28.62 46.82 -82.45
C PHE A 14 -28.64 46.18 -81.06
N SER A 15 -28.27 44.96 -80.97
CA SER A 15 -28.15 44.30 -79.70
C SER A 15 -26.78 43.70 -79.53
N GLU A 16 -26.17 43.89 -78.33
CA GLU A 16 -24.95 43.29 -77.94
C GLU A 16 -25.15 42.63 -76.56
N SER A 17 -24.56 41.48 -76.37
CA SER A 17 -24.69 40.74 -75.14
C SER A 17 -23.32 40.46 -74.47
N VAL A 18 -23.29 40.63 -73.16
CA VAL A 18 -22.14 40.27 -72.34
C VAL A 18 -22.54 39.19 -71.37
N ALA A 19 -21.81 38.12 -71.33
CA ALA A 19 -21.96 37.06 -70.30
C ALA A 19 -21.13 37.43 -69.07
N LEU A 20 -21.79 37.58 -67.97
CA LEU A 20 -21.14 37.70 -66.65
C LEU A 20 -21.22 36.37 -65.95
N GLU A 21 -20.09 35.81 -65.63
CA GLU A 21 -19.96 34.62 -64.72
C GLU A 21 -19.71 35.11 -63.31
N VAL A 22 -20.53 34.65 -62.38
CA VAL A 22 -20.30 34.90 -60.95
C VAL A 22 -19.53 33.71 -60.40
N ILE A 23 -18.30 33.98 -60.06
CA ILE A 23 -17.42 33.00 -59.44
C ILE A 23 -17.72 33.01 -57.94
N PRO A 24 -18.08 31.87 -57.35
CA PRO A 24 -18.31 31.80 -55.91
C PRO A 24 -17.00 32.02 -55.12
N LEU A 25 -17.12 32.57 -53.90
CA LEU A 25 -16.02 32.66 -52.97
C LEU A 25 -15.57 31.26 -52.53
N PRO A 26 -14.31 31.04 -52.20
CA PRO A 26 -13.88 29.80 -51.53
C PRO A 26 -14.68 29.59 -50.27
N SER A 27 -15.11 28.33 -50.02
CA SER A 27 -15.86 28.00 -48.86
C SER A 27 -15.04 27.14 -47.93
N PHE A 28 -14.67 27.67 -46.77
CA PHE A 28 -13.88 26.98 -45.76
C PHE A 28 -14.19 27.54 -44.36
N ASN A 29 -13.70 26.87 -43.34
CA ASN A 29 -13.83 27.30 -41.96
C ASN A 29 -12.65 26.72 -41.17
N LEU A 30 -11.91 27.54 -40.43
CA LEU A 30 -10.78 27.13 -39.56
C LEU A 30 -11.25 26.47 -38.27
N GLY A 31 -12.55 26.49 -38.01
CA GLY A 31 -13.16 25.92 -36.81
C GLY A 31 -13.54 26.97 -35.78
N ILE A 32 -13.87 26.51 -34.60
CA ILE A 32 -14.22 27.37 -33.47
C ILE A 32 -12.97 27.70 -32.64
N ASP A 33 -13.03 28.82 -31.94
CA ASP A 33 -12.00 29.14 -30.91
C ASP A 33 -11.78 27.98 -30.00
N THR A 34 -10.51 27.61 -29.78
CA THR A 34 -10.13 26.38 -29.09
C THR A 34 -9.03 26.59 -28.07
N GLN A 35 -8.88 25.61 -27.20
CA GLN A 35 -7.84 25.60 -26.19
C GLN A 35 -6.99 24.35 -26.34
N LEU A 36 -5.68 24.50 -26.20
CA LEU A 36 -4.69 23.45 -26.20
C LEU A 36 -3.96 23.44 -24.86
N CYS A 37 -3.36 22.32 -24.52
CA CYS A 37 -2.39 22.26 -23.44
C CYS A 37 -0.96 22.47 -24.00
N GLN A 38 -0.09 22.99 -23.17
CA GLN A 38 1.32 23.16 -23.51
C GLN A 38 1.90 21.85 -24.02
N GLY A 39 2.53 21.90 -25.21
CA GLY A 39 3.07 20.74 -25.92
C GLY A 39 2.11 20.06 -26.88
N GLU A 40 0.81 20.39 -26.85
CA GLU A 40 -0.12 19.97 -27.90
C GLU A 40 0.03 20.85 -29.15
N ILE A 41 -0.33 20.30 -30.29
CA ILE A 41 -0.31 20.99 -31.59
C ILE A 41 -1.68 20.86 -32.23
N LEU A 42 -2.11 21.94 -32.91
CA LEU A 42 -3.27 21.95 -33.79
C LEU A 42 -2.81 22.17 -35.21
N VAL A 43 -3.24 21.35 -36.15
CA VAL A 43 -2.95 21.53 -37.57
C VAL A 43 -4.21 22.05 -38.26
N LEU A 44 -4.16 23.32 -38.70
CA LEU A 44 -5.19 23.90 -39.53
C LEU A 44 -4.91 23.49 -40.99
N ASN A 45 -5.78 22.70 -41.59
CA ASN A 45 -5.59 22.09 -42.89
C ASN A 45 -6.66 22.53 -43.89
N LEU A 46 -6.22 23.20 -44.96
CA LEU A 46 -7.05 23.72 -46.05
C LEU A 46 -6.70 23.08 -47.39
N THR A 47 -6.09 21.88 -47.39
CA THR A 47 -5.70 21.20 -48.64
C THR A 47 -6.88 21.07 -49.59
N ASN A 48 -6.70 21.51 -50.86
CA ASN A 48 -7.70 21.50 -51.95
C ASN A 48 -8.88 22.47 -51.76
N VAL A 49 -8.74 23.51 -50.91
CA VAL A 49 -9.81 24.54 -50.74
C VAL A 49 -9.61 25.68 -51.73
N GLY A 50 -8.41 26.08 -52.06
CA GLY A 50 -8.09 27.20 -52.96
C GLY A 50 -6.86 26.97 -53.81
N ASP A 51 -6.55 27.96 -54.68
CA ASP A 51 -5.37 27.98 -55.57
C ASP A 51 -4.13 28.51 -54.83
N SER A 52 -4.32 29.40 -53.85
CA SER A 52 -3.26 29.94 -53.00
C SER A 52 -3.79 30.31 -51.62
N TYR A 53 -2.85 30.34 -50.67
CA TYR A 53 -3.11 30.58 -49.24
C TYR A 53 -2.09 31.65 -48.77
N THR A 54 -2.53 32.53 -47.87
CA THR A 54 -1.64 33.48 -47.18
C THR A 54 -2.06 33.59 -45.74
N TRP A 55 -1.23 33.03 -44.84
CA TRP A 55 -1.46 33.10 -43.41
C TRP A 55 -1.01 34.43 -42.80
N GLN A 56 -1.42 34.73 -41.58
CA GLN A 56 -1.14 35.98 -40.85
C GLN A 56 0.36 36.33 -40.81
N ASP A 57 1.25 35.34 -40.89
CA ASP A 57 2.72 35.51 -40.87
C ASP A 57 3.35 35.56 -42.28
N GLY A 58 2.53 35.48 -43.31
CA GLY A 58 2.96 35.46 -44.71
C GLY A 58 3.35 34.09 -45.25
N THR A 59 3.20 33.00 -44.50
CA THR A 59 3.36 31.64 -45.01
C THR A 59 2.27 31.31 -46.02
N THR A 60 2.55 30.43 -47.00
CA THR A 60 1.69 30.14 -48.14
C THR A 60 1.34 28.65 -48.27
N ASP A 61 1.64 27.84 -47.27
CA ASP A 61 1.30 26.42 -47.25
C ASP A 61 -0.21 26.21 -47.10
N SER A 62 -0.71 25.11 -47.61
CA SER A 62 -2.15 24.74 -47.47
C SER A 62 -2.49 24.27 -46.04
N SER A 63 -1.52 24.19 -45.16
CA SER A 63 -1.70 23.87 -43.74
C SER A 63 -0.81 24.74 -42.85
N TYR A 64 -1.28 24.98 -41.61
CA TYR A 64 -0.57 25.75 -40.61
C TYR A 64 -0.53 25.01 -39.28
N THR A 65 0.63 24.92 -38.64
CA THR A 65 0.77 24.25 -37.35
C THR A 65 0.77 25.30 -36.25
N VAL A 66 -0.17 25.14 -35.31
CA VAL A 66 -0.38 26.01 -34.16
C VAL A 66 0.11 25.30 -32.89
N ASN A 67 1.02 25.94 -32.14
CA ASN A 67 1.57 25.48 -30.87
C ASN A 67 1.70 26.60 -29.81
N GLU A 68 1.26 27.81 -30.14
CA GLU A 68 1.29 28.98 -29.27
C GLU A 68 -0.09 29.66 -29.22
N SER A 69 -0.33 30.45 -28.17
CA SER A 69 -1.55 31.26 -28.09
C SER A 69 -1.53 32.38 -29.12
N GLY A 70 -2.63 32.58 -29.82
CA GLY A 70 -2.76 33.63 -30.81
C GLY A 70 -4.06 33.56 -31.61
N THR A 71 -4.24 34.53 -32.49
CA THR A 71 -5.27 34.51 -33.52
C THR A 71 -4.61 34.13 -34.82
N TYR A 72 -5.11 33.11 -35.48
CA TYR A 72 -4.59 32.54 -36.69
C TYR A 72 -5.63 32.82 -37.81
N SER A 73 -5.17 33.55 -38.84
CA SER A 73 -6.04 33.91 -39.95
C SER A 73 -5.38 33.50 -41.27
N VAL A 74 -6.20 33.22 -42.26
CA VAL A 74 -5.75 32.86 -43.59
C VAL A 74 -6.63 33.55 -44.63
N GLU A 75 -6.00 34.06 -45.65
CA GLU A 75 -6.67 34.46 -46.92
C GLU A 75 -6.51 33.32 -47.92
N VAL A 76 -7.61 32.84 -48.46
CA VAL A 76 -7.66 31.80 -49.50
C VAL A 76 -8.14 32.41 -50.77
N ILE A 77 -7.39 32.21 -51.87
CA ILE A 77 -7.77 32.64 -53.21
C ILE A 77 -8.13 31.43 -54.04
N GLN A 78 -9.33 31.47 -54.67
CA GLN A 78 -9.77 30.47 -55.64
C GLN A 78 -10.39 31.16 -56.87
N ASN A 79 -9.89 30.83 -58.07
CA ASN A 79 -10.31 31.45 -59.34
C ASN A 79 -10.31 32.99 -59.31
N GLY A 80 -9.35 33.59 -58.57
CA GLY A 80 -9.24 35.04 -58.42
C GLY A 80 -10.13 35.71 -57.41
N CYS A 81 -10.97 34.97 -56.69
CA CYS A 81 -11.79 35.45 -55.56
C CYS A 81 -11.14 35.10 -54.25
N ALA A 82 -11.08 36.07 -53.32
CA ALA A 82 -10.47 35.89 -52.00
C ALA A 82 -11.53 35.83 -50.89
N GLU A 83 -11.32 34.98 -49.89
CA GLU A 83 -12.09 34.88 -48.64
C GLU A 83 -11.11 34.71 -47.48
N THR A 84 -11.50 35.22 -46.32
CA THR A 84 -10.69 35.15 -45.08
C THR A 84 -11.48 34.52 -43.95
N ASP A 85 -10.80 33.76 -43.11
CA ASP A 85 -11.33 33.24 -41.86
C ASP A 85 -10.25 33.29 -40.78
N GLU A 86 -10.68 33.30 -39.52
CA GLU A 86 -9.77 33.32 -38.37
C GLU A 86 -10.26 32.42 -37.24
N VAL A 87 -9.31 31.93 -36.46
CA VAL A 87 -9.56 31.13 -35.23
C VAL A 87 -8.62 31.61 -34.12
N SER A 88 -9.18 31.76 -32.94
CA SER A 88 -8.39 32.06 -31.73
C SER A 88 -8.00 30.78 -30.99
N VAL A 89 -6.72 30.63 -30.68
CA VAL A 89 -6.20 29.49 -29.95
C VAL A 89 -5.55 29.97 -28.66
N VAL A 90 -5.90 29.35 -27.53
CA VAL A 90 -5.31 29.60 -26.21
C VAL A 90 -4.54 28.35 -25.80
N VAL A 91 -3.22 28.46 -25.59
CA VAL A 91 -2.41 27.39 -25.04
C VAL A 91 -2.27 27.58 -23.55
N ASN A 92 -2.85 26.67 -22.79
CA ASN A 92 -2.83 26.68 -21.34
C ASN A 92 -1.57 25.96 -20.82
N PRO A 93 -0.94 26.45 -19.76
CA PRO A 93 0.17 25.73 -19.12
C PRO A 93 -0.32 24.43 -18.49
N ILE A 94 0.53 23.41 -18.50
CA ILE A 94 0.31 22.20 -17.72
C ILE A 94 0.57 22.52 -16.24
N PRO A 95 -0.36 22.22 -15.34
CA PRO A 95 -0.21 22.50 -13.91
C PRO A 95 0.72 21.47 -13.24
N TYR A 96 2.01 21.48 -13.59
CA TYR A 96 3.04 20.53 -13.15
C TYR A 96 3.30 20.64 -11.63
N PHE A 97 3.63 19.52 -11.01
CA PHE A 97 4.21 19.38 -9.67
C PHE A 97 5.06 18.10 -9.60
N ASP A 98 5.78 17.93 -8.49
CA ASP A 98 6.62 16.76 -8.22
C ASP A 98 6.38 16.32 -6.77
N LEU A 99 5.93 15.08 -6.57
CA LEU A 99 5.70 14.48 -5.25
C LEU A 99 7.00 13.98 -4.62
N GLY A 100 8.07 13.91 -5.40
CA GLY A 100 9.37 13.42 -4.98
C GLY A 100 9.51 11.91 -5.06
N ALA A 101 10.62 11.40 -4.51
CA ALA A 101 10.91 9.97 -4.49
C ALA A 101 10.06 9.23 -3.43
N ASP A 102 9.89 7.92 -3.63
CA ASP A 102 9.28 7.00 -2.67
C ASP A 102 9.91 7.15 -1.28
N ARG A 103 9.09 7.04 -0.24
CA ARG A 103 9.49 7.30 1.13
C ARG A 103 9.08 6.18 2.07
N ILE A 104 9.94 5.91 3.03
CA ILE A 104 9.63 5.12 4.22
C ILE A 104 9.38 6.11 5.35
N ILE A 105 8.27 5.96 6.06
CA ILE A 105 7.89 6.76 7.23
C ILE A 105 7.54 5.85 8.40
N CYS A 106 7.78 6.32 9.60
CA CYS A 106 7.48 5.56 10.79
C CYS A 106 6.02 5.73 11.21
N TYR A 107 5.45 4.70 11.80
CA TYR A 107 4.12 4.77 12.39
C TYR A 107 4.04 5.95 13.36
N ASN A 108 2.95 6.72 13.29
CA ASN A 108 2.76 7.98 14.02
C ASN A 108 3.68 9.16 13.62
N GLU A 109 4.52 9.01 12.60
CA GLU A 109 5.19 10.16 12.02
C GLU A 109 4.16 11.00 11.25
N ASN A 110 4.10 12.30 11.56
CA ASN A 110 3.20 13.22 10.86
C ASN A 110 3.87 13.69 9.56
N ALA A 111 4.05 12.77 8.63
CA ALA A 111 4.60 13.08 7.31
C ALA A 111 3.51 13.67 6.40
N GLN A 112 3.86 14.75 5.70
CA GLN A 112 3.00 15.34 4.68
C GLN A 112 3.60 15.14 3.30
N ILE A 113 2.74 14.83 2.34
CA ILE A 113 3.03 14.87 0.91
C ILE A 113 2.32 16.09 0.34
N GLN A 114 3.04 16.89 -0.45
CA GLN A 114 2.52 18.13 -1.01
C GLN A 114 2.50 18.07 -2.53
N ALA A 115 1.37 18.36 -3.13
CA ALA A 115 1.18 18.54 -4.57
C ALA A 115 0.98 20.03 -4.86
N LEU A 116 2.07 20.78 -4.88
CA LEU A 116 2.07 22.22 -5.14
C LEU A 116 2.13 22.46 -6.65
N ALA A 117 0.98 22.54 -7.28
CA ALA A 117 0.90 22.79 -8.72
C ALA A 117 1.56 24.12 -9.10
N SER A 118 2.27 24.13 -10.21
CA SER A 118 2.96 25.32 -10.79
C SER A 118 2.01 26.48 -11.09
N SER A 119 0.72 26.20 -11.20
CA SER A 119 -0.32 27.19 -11.47
C SER A 119 -1.24 27.35 -10.25
N PRO A 120 -1.36 28.56 -9.67
CA PRO A 120 -2.05 28.78 -8.42
C PRO A 120 -3.57 28.55 -8.47
N ASN A 121 -4.15 28.51 -9.67
CA ASN A 121 -5.58 28.26 -9.88
C ASN A 121 -5.89 26.80 -10.27
N ALA A 122 -4.88 25.93 -10.28
CA ALA A 122 -5.10 24.52 -10.54
C ALA A 122 -5.78 23.86 -9.34
N SER A 123 -6.75 23.00 -9.60
CA SER A 123 -7.32 22.11 -8.59
C SER A 123 -6.41 20.89 -8.45
N VAL A 124 -6.27 20.36 -7.23
CA VAL A 124 -5.55 19.12 -6.97
C VAL A 124 -6.54 18.12 -6.37
N THR A 125 -6.49 16.89 -6.86
CA THR A 125 -7.28 15.76 -6.37
C THR A 125 -6.36 14.57 -6.13
N TRP A 126 -6.49 13.91 -4.99
CA TRP A 126 -5.74 12.73 -4.63
C TRP A 126 -6.51 11.44 -4.90
N SER A 127 -5.77 10.35 -5.09
CA SER A 127 -6.35 8.99 -5.20
C SER A 127 -7.18 8.58 -3.99
N THR A 128 -6.94 9.20 -2.84
CA THR A 128 -7.67 9.03 -1.57
C THR A 128 -8.99 9.81 -1.52
N GLY A 129 -9.22 10.70 -2.50
CA GLY A 129 -10.43 11.52 -2.62
C GLY A 129 -10.34 12.93 -2.01
N GLU A 130 -9.23 13.29 -1.36
CA GLU A 130 -9.02 14.64 -0.88
C GLU A 130 -8.74 15.61 -2.04
N ASN A 131 -9.17 16.87 -1.83
CA ASN A 131 -8.98 17.97 -2.77
C ASN A 131 -8.09 19.09 -2.17
N THR A 132 -7.09 18.69 -1.41
CA THR A 132 -6.17 19.60 -0.71
C THR A 132 -4.80 19.60 -1.37
N ALA A 133 -4.03 20.66 -1.18
CA ALA A 133 -2.66 20.74 -1.69
C ALA A 133 -1.69 19.77 -0.98
N ALA A 134 -2.10 19.18 0.14
CA ALA A 134 -1.29 18.22 0.90
C ALA A 134 -2.18 17.19 1.58
N ILE A 135 -1.65 15.97 1.71
CA ILE A 135 -2.25 14.89 2.49
C ILE A 135 -1.24 14.34 3.50
N SER A 136 -1.75 13.65 4.52
CA SER A 136 -0.93 12.90 5.47
C SER A 136 -1.25 11.41 5.33
N PRO A 137 -0.39 10.61 4.70
CA PRO A 137 -0.58 9.18 4.56
C PRO A 137 -0.70 8.48 5.90
N THR A 138 -1.64 7.54 6.02
CA THR A 138 -1.84 6.70 7.22
C THR A 138 -1.73 5.21 6.92
N LEU A 139 -1.58 4.83 5.66
CA LEU A 139 -1.45 3.45 5.19
C LEU A 139 -0.32 3.35 4.18
N THR A 140 0.33 2.20 4.16
CA THR A 140 1.28 1.84 3.09
C THR A 140 0.55 1.75 1.76
N GLY A 141 1.11 2.39 0.71
CA GLY A 141 0.53 2.35 -0.63
C GLY A 141 1.02 3.46 -1.55
N THR A 142 0.54 3.42 -2.78
CA THR A 142 0.80 4.44 -3.79
C THR A 142 -0.25 5.54 -3.68
N TYR A 143 0.23 6.76 -3.59
CA TYR A 143 -0.58 7.99 -3.55
C TYR A 143 -0.37 8.75 -4.85
N THR A 144 -1.43 8.90 -5.61
CA THR A 144 -1.41 9.65 -6.87
C THR A 144 -2.12 10.99 -6.65
N ALA A 145 -1.49 12.07 -7.05
CA ALA A 145 -2.13 13.37 -7.15
C ALA A 145 -2.37 13.72 -8.61
N THR A 146 -3.48 14.37 -8.88
CA THR A 146 -3.85 14.87 -10.19
C THR A 146 -4.17 16.35 -10.07
N SER A 147 -3.44 17.19 -10.81
CA SER A 147 -3.78 18.61 -10.94
C SER A 147 -4.49 18.90 -12.23
N GLN A 148 -5.44 19.83 -12.21
CA GLN A 148 -6.19 20.26 -13.36
C GLN A 148 -6.32 21.78 -13.41
N LEU A 149 -6.04 22.35 -14.59
CA LEU A 149 -6.26 23.75 -14.92
C LEU A 149 -6.92 23.82 -16.28
N ASN A 150 -8.12 24.40 -16.37
CA ASN A 150 -8.95 24.34 -17.56
C ASN A 150 -9.14 22.86 -17.99
N ASN A 151 -8.68 22.49 -19.18
CA ASN A 151 -8.72 21.11 -19.67
C ASN A 151 -7.35 20.40 -19.58
N CYS A 152 -6.31 21.07 -19.05
CA CYS A 152 -4.98 20.51 -18.91
C CYS A 152 -4.82 19.77 -17.59
N VAL A 153 -4.37 18.55 -17.67
CA VAL A 153 -4.23 17.64 -16.53
C VAL A 153 -2.79 17.18 -16.43
N PHE A 154 -2.30 17.09 -15.21
CA PHE A 154 -1.02 16.47 -14.88
C PHE A 154 -1.20 15.54 -13.68
N SER A 155 -0.51 14.41 -13.69
CA SER A 155 -0.53 13.46 -12.57
C SER A 155 0.88 13.03 -12.24
N ASP A 156 1.13 12.81 -10.95
CA ASP A 156 2.34 12.24 -10.41
C ASP A 156 2.00 11.30 -9.27
N GLU A 157 2.89 10.35 -8.97
CA GLU A 157 2.66 9.35 -7.92
C GLU A 157 3.88 9.19 -7.04
N ILE A 158 3.65 8.79 -5.80
CA ILE A 158 4.66 8.47 -4.80
C ILE A 158 4.22 7.22 -4.02
N TYR A 159 5.15 6.29 -3.80
CA TYR A 159 4.91 5.16 -2.91
C TYR A 159 5.37 5.51 -1.49
N ILE A 160 4.51 5.24 -0.52
CA ILE A 160 4.78 5.41 0.90
C ILE A 160 4.72 4.05 1.57
N GLU A 161 5.81 3.68 2.22
CA GLU A 161 5.88 2.52 3.11
C GLU A 161 5.83 3.00 4.56
N ILE A 162 4.83 2.55 5.31
CA ILE A 162 4.71 2.87 6.74
C ILE A 162 5.17 1.67 7.55
N ILE A 163 6.25 1.87 8.31
CA ILE A 163 6.80 0.85 9.21
C ILE A 163 6.02 0.91 10.53
N PRO A 164 5.27 -0.15 10.87
CA PRO A 164 4.57 -0.23 12.15
C PRO A 164 5.56 -0.43 13.31
N PRO A 165 5.17 -0.11 14.55
CA PRO A 165 5.93 -0.52 15.71
C PRO A 165 5.88 -2.04 15.85
N PHE A 166 6.89 -2.60 16.50
CA PHE A 166 6.94 -4.03 16.81
C PHE A 166 7.04 -4.26 18.32
N GLU A 167 6.63 -5.42 18.78
CA GLU A 167 6.87 -5.87 20.13
C GLU A 167 8.05 -6.86 20.15
N LEU A 168 8.85 -6.81 21.20
CA LEU A 168 9.98 -7.70 21.41
C LEU A 168 9.83 -8.30 22.80
N TYR A 169 9.74 -9.64 22.86
CA TYR A 169 9.61 -10.37 24.11
C TYR A 169 10.24 -11.75 23.98
N LEU A 170 11.30 -12.00 24.75
CA LEU A 170 12.06 -13.25 24.77
C LEU A 170 11.47 -14.30 25.73
N GLY A 171 10.50 -13.92 26.53
CA GLY A 171 9.93 -14.75 27.57
C GLY A 171 10.43 -14.38 28.97
N ASP A 172 9.88 -15.08 29.96
CA ASP A 172 10.28 -14.92 31.37
C ASP A 172 11.53 -15.71 31.67
N ASP A 173 12.28 -15.27 32.70
CA ASP A 173 13.43 -16.01 33.22
C ASP A 173 13.04 -17.43 33.59
N MET A 174 13.93 -18.39 33.25
CA MET A 174 13.63 -19.81 33.45
C MET A 174 14.80 -20.58 34.05
N ILE A 175 14.44 -21.65 34.80
CA ILE A 175 15.36 -22.66 35.28
C ILE A 175 15.16 -23.92 34.42
N LEU A 176 16.23 -24.39 33.81
CA LEU A 176 16.27 -25.52 32.88
C LEU A 176 17.23 -26.60 33.41
N CYS A 177 17.09 -27.82 32.92
CA CYS A 177 18.02 -28.87 33.29
C CYS A 177 19.27 -28.85 32.42
N THR A 178 20.44 -29.07 33.00
CA THR A 178 21.67 -29.27 32.24
C THR A 178 21.54 -30.41 31.24
N GLY A 179 22.06 -30.18 30.02
CA GLY A 179 21.95 -31.13 28.91
C GLY A 179 20.73 -30.98 28.04
N LEU A 180 19.79 -30.06 28.37
CA LEU A 180 18.74 -29.62 27.48
C LEU A 180 19.27 -28.45 26.61
N THR A 181 18.69 -28.31 25.43
CA THR A 181 18.84 -27.14 24.58
C THR A 181 17.55 -26.34 24.67
N TYR A 182 17.65 -25.05 24.92
CA TYR A 182 16.54 -24.13 24.85
C TYR A 182 16.70 -23.23 23.63
N THR A 183 15.67 -23.14 22.83
CA THR A 183 15.67 -22.27 21.66
C THR A 183 14.98 -20.95 22.02
N ILE A 184 15.75 -19.87 21.97
CA ILE A 184 15.20 -18.52 22.05
C ILE A 184 14.87 -18.09 20.63
N ASP A 185 13.63 -17.74 20.38
CA ASP A 185 13.17 -17.20 19.10
C ASP A 185 12.74 -15.74 19.31
N ALA A 186 13.51 -14.84 18.70
CA ALA A 186 13.25 -13.41 18.73
C ALA A 186 12.53 -12.93 17.45
N TRP A 187 12.12 -13.86 16.59
CA TRP A 187 11.40 -13.52 15.37
C TRP A 187 9.93 -13.29 15.67
N ASP A 188 9.42 -12.15 15.21
CA ASP A 188 8.00 -11.83 15.19
C ASP A 188 7.53 -11.78 13.74
N GLU A 189 6.42 -12.44 13.42
CA GLU A 189 5.84 -12.42 12.07
C GLU A 189 5.42 -11.01 11.61
N SER A 190 5.30 -10.06 12.54
CA SER A 190 5.10 -8.64 12.22
C SER A 190 6.30 -8.00 11.53
N PHE A 191 7.49 -8.64 11.55
CA PHE A 191 8.70 -8.17 10.85
C PHE A 191 8.60 -8.41 9.34
N ASN A 192 7.64 -7.78 8.68
CA ASN A 192 7.52 -7.80 7.22
C ASN A 192 8.43 -6.74 6.52
N TYR A 193 9.36 -6.16 7.26
CA TYR A 193 10.34 -5.15 6.83
C TYR A 193 11.73 -5.50 7.37
N PRO A 194 12.80 -4.96 6.78
CA PRO A 194 14.16 -5.25 7.22
C PRO A 194 14.42 -4.81 8.65
N VAL A 195 14.88 -5.74 9.48
CA VAL A 195 15.38 -5.48 10.84
C VAL A 195 16.81 -5.98 10.97
N GLN A 196 17.58 -5.32 11.83
CA GLN A 196 18.89 -5.79 12.26
C GLN A 196 18.76 -6.36 13.68
N ILE A 197 19.27 -7.59 13.87
CA ILE A 197 19.22 -8.32 15.14
C ILE A 197 20.64 -8.42 15.66
N ASN A 198 20.86 -8.04 16.91
CA ASN A 198 22.16 -8.07 17.56
C ASN A 198 22.01 -8.69 18.95
N TRP A 199 22.60 -9.86 19.16
CA TRP A 199 22.76 -10.42 20.50
C TRP A 199 24.00 -9.84 21.21
N ASN A 200 24.02 -9.91 22.54
CA ASN A 200 25.14 -9.42 23.37
C ASN A 200 26.48 -10.12 23.09
N ASP A 201 26.48 -11.24 22.36
CA ASP A 201 27.67 -11.97 21.90
C ASP A 201 27.96 -11.82 20.41
N GLN A 202 27.33 -10.86 19.74
CA GLN A 202 27.51 -10.52 18.31
C GLN A 202 26.97 -11.56 17.33
N ILE A 203 26.09 -12.45 17.76
CA ILE A 203 25.29 -13.29 16.86
C ILE A 203 24.19 -12.42 16.27
N ASN A 204 23.81 -12.66 14.99
CA ASN A 204 22.82 -11.84 14.26
C ASN A 204 21.62 -12.69 13.77
N ASP A 205 21.49 -13.91 14.26
CA ASP A 205 20.35 -14.77 13.92
C ASP A 205 19.16 -14.47 14.83
N SER A 206 17.95 -14.58 14.32
CA SER A 206 16.72 -14.40 15.11
C SER A 206 16.48 -15.56 16.09
N ILE A 207 16.93 -16.76 15.74
CA ILE A 207 16.78 -17.96 16.53
C ILE A 207 18.13 -18.32 17.14
N ARG A 208 18.11 -18.67 18.43
CA ARG A 208 19.32 -19.04 19.15
C ARG A 208 19.09 -20.24 20.05
N ASP A 209 19.86 -21.30 19.82
CA ASP A 209 19.93 -22.44 20.70
C ASP A 209 20.94 -22.20 21.81
N VAL A 210 20.52 -22.37 23.07
CA VAL A 210 21.34 -22.15 24.26
C VAL A 210 21.33 -23.37 25.18
N THR A 211 22.45 -23.64 25.80
CA THR A 211 22.70 -24.81 26.67
C THR A 211 23.39 -24.45 27.99
N GLU A 212 23.68 -23.16 28.18
CA GLU A 212 24.47 -22.69 29.32
C GLU A 212 23.71 -21.59 30.07
N THR A 213 23.95 -21.55 31.41
CA THR A 213 23.43 -20.49 32.26
C THR A 213 23.98 -19.13 31.82
N GLY A 214 23.09 -18.17 31.64
CA GLY A 214 23.50 -16.83 31.27
C GLY A 214 22.33 -15.86 31.06
N LEU A 215 22.70 -14.59 30.95
CA LEU A 215 21.78 -13.52 30.51
C LEU A 215 21.92 -13.37 29.01
N TYR A 216 20.84 -13.60 28.30
CA TYR A 216 20.74 -13.47 26.84
C TYR A 216 19.98 -12.21 26.54
N GLN A 217 20.71 -11.22 26.02
CA GLN A 217 20.15 -9.91 25.69
C GLN A 217 20.23 -9.70 24.19
N ILE A 218 19.16 -9.17 23.64
CA ILE A 218 19.01 -8.85 22.22
C ILE A 218 18.67 -7.37 22.03
N GLU A 219 19.12 -6.81 20.92
CA GLU A 219 18.67 -5.56 20.37
C GLU A 219 18.15 -5.80 18.96
N VAL A 220 16.92 -5.41 18.70
CA VAL A 220 16.29 -5.42 17.36
C VAL A 220 16.13 -3.99 16.90
N ILE A 221 16.69 -3.69 15.72
CA ILE A 221 16.72 -2.35 15.15
C ILE A 221 15.98 -2.37 13.80
N SER A 222 14.93 -1.60 13.69
CA SER A 222 14.29 -1.26 12.43
C SER A 222 14.76 0.11 11.94
N SER A 223 14.28 0.56 10.78
CA SER A 223 14.52 1.93 10.31
C SER A 223 13.82 2.99 11.19
N CYS A 224 12.88 2.58 12.05
CA CYS A 224 12.03 3.47 12.83
C CYS A 224 12.27 3.43 14.33
N GLU A 225 12.66 2.31 14.88
CA GLU A 225 12.86 2.13 16.32
C GLU A 225 13.89 1.04 16.62
N SER A 226 14.44 1.08 17.81
CA SER A 226 15.24 0.01 18.39
C SER A 226 14.61 -0.41 19.71
N LYS A 227 14.46 -1.72 19.90
CA LYS A 227 14.01 -2.30 21.16
C LYS A 227 15.03 -3.33 21.66
N THR A 228 15.12 -3.43 22.97
CA THR A 228 15.97 -4.42 23.65
C THR A 228 15.10 -5.24 24.59
N ASP A 229 15.43 -6.51 24.70
CA ASP A 229 14.86 -7.40 25.70
C ASP A 229 15.91 -8.38 26.18
N GLU A 230 15.68 -9.00 27.33
CA GLU A 230 16.61 -9.93 27.92
C GLU A 230 15.86 -11.06 28.63
N ILE A 231 16.47 -12.25 28.63
CA ILE A 231 16.02 -13.43 29.36
C ILE A 231 17.20 -14.04 30.11
N PHE A 232 17.01 -14.36 31.38
CA PHE A 232 17.97 -15.12 32.17
C PHE A 232 17.57 -16.60 32.18
N LEU A 233 18.47 -17.43 31.71
CA LEU A 233 18.31 -18.89 31.74
C LEU A 233 19.32 -19.49 32.71
N GLU A 234 18.82 -20.22 33.70
CA GLU A 234 19.64 -20.94 34.65
C GLU A 234 19.60 -22.46 34.35
N PHE A 235 20.74 -23.04 33.98
CA PHE A 235 20.86 -24.48 33.77
C PHE A 235 21.42 -25.10 35.03
N GLU A 236 20.59 -25.85 35.75
CA GLU A 236 20.99 -26.56 36.93
C GLU A 236 20.93 -28.10 36.77
N GLN A 237 21.62 -28.82 37.63
CA GLN A 237 21.58 -30.27 37.59
C GLN A 237 20.24 -30.76 38.13
N CYS A 238 19.36 -31.21 37.26
CA CYS A 238 18.11 -31.80 37.64
C CYS A 238 18.35 -33.27 37.99
N GLU A 239 18.40 -33.57 39.27
CA GLU A 239 18.50 -34.96 39.75
C GLU A 239 17.15 -35.65 39.83
N ASP A 240 16.06 -34.87 39.93
CA ASP A 240 14.68 -35.37 40.07
C ASP A 240 13.81 -34.98 38.85
N CYS A 241 12.77 -35.77 38.65
CA CYS A 241 11.70 -35.44 37.68
C CYS A 241 11.08 -34.06 37.98
N ARG A 242 11.15 -33.16 37.02
CA ARG A 242 10.53 -31.84 37.15
C ARG A 242 9.42 -31.67 36.11
N ILE A 243 8.31 -31.17 36.58
CA ILE A 243 7.12 -30.87 35.77
C ILE A 243 6.87 -29.39 35.83
N TYR A 244 6.69 -28.80 34.64
CA TYR A 244 6.23 -27.44 34.48
C TYR A 244 4.85 -27.44 33.87
N VAL A 245 3.92 -26.77 34.53
CA VAL A 245 2.54 -26.58 34.07
C VAL A 245 2.34 -25.07 33.86
N PRO A 246 2.13 -24.60 32.63
CA PRO A 246 1.86 -23.19 32.38
C PRO A 246 0.64 -22.66 33.16
N ASN A 247 0.60 -21.38 33.43
CA ASN A 247 -0.52 -20.75 34.15
C ASN A 247 -1.45 -19.91 33.25
N THR A 248 -1.08 -19.73 31.98
CA THR A 248 -1.84 -18.94 31.01
C THR A 248 -1.57 -19.46 29.61
N PHE A 249 -2.58 -19.43 28.72
CA PHE A 249 -2.41 -19.61 27.29
C PHE A 249 -3.51 -18.87 26.51
N THR A 250 -3.28 -18.63 25.24
CA THR A 250 -4.10 -17.76 24.39
C THR A 250 -4.53 -18.49 23.11
N PRO A 251 -5.51 -19.39 23.17
CA PRO A 251 -5.95 -20.18 22.02
C PRO A 251 -6.80 -19.33 21.05
N ASP A 252 -6.21 -18.34 20.40
CA ASP A 252 -6.83 -17.46 19.42
C ASP A 252 -6.43 -17.77 17.97
N ASN A 253 -5.58 -18.80 17.81
CA ASN A 253 -5.12 -19.34 16.52
C ASN A 253 -4.18 -18.37 15.75
N ASP A 254 -3.42 -17.59 16.48
CA ASP A 254 -2.39 -16.69 15.93
C ASP A 254 -1.01 -17.36 15.79
N GLY A 255 -0.86 -18.60 16.28
CA GLY A 255 0.39 -19.39 16.27
C GLY A 255 1.22 -19.25 17.54
N ILE A 256 0.82 -18.42 18.50
CA ILE A 256 1.56 -18.15 19.74
C ILE A 256 0.72 -18.57 20.95
N ASN A 257 1.25 -19.48 21.78
CA ASN A 257 0.57 -19.96 22.99
C ASN A 257 -0.87 -20.51 22.75
N ASP A 258 -1.15 -21.00 21.55
CA ASP A 258 -2.44 -21.57 21.17
C ASP A 258 -2.74 -22.91 21.85
N ILE A 259 -1.72 -23.56 22.36
CA ILE A 259 -1.84 -24.86 23.02
C ILE A 259 -1.30 -24.77 24.45
N PHE A 260 -1.99 -25.51 25.32
CA PHE A 260 -1.56 -25.71 26.67
C PHE A 260 -0.92 -27.10 26.81
N GLU A 261 0.36 -27.11 27.13
CA GLU A 261 1.18 -28.31 27.20
C GLU A 261 1.87 -28.39 28.56
N VAL A 262 1.89 -29.58 29.16
CA VAL A 262 2.63 -29.86 30.38
C VAL A 262 4.04 -30.32 29.99
N SER A 263 5.04 -29.51 30.30
CA SER A 263 6.43 -29.88 30.04
C SER A 263 6.99 -30.70 31.20
N ALA A 264 7.65 -31.81 30.88
CA ALA A 264 8.26 -32.68 31.86
C ALA A 264 9.72 -32.97 31.47
N SER A 265 10.64 -32.82 32.42
CA SER A 265 12.06 -33.07 32.24
C SER A 265 12.53 -34.23 33.09
N LYS A 266 13.24 -35.19 32.46
CA LYS A 266 13.78 -36.40 33.10
C LYS A 266 12.74 -37.22 33.89
N CYS A 267 11.53 -37.24 33.43
CA CYS A 267 10.43 -37.98 34.03
C CYS A 267 10.13 -39.25 33.23
N ASN A 268 10.52 -40.42 33.76
CA ASN A 268 10.04 -41.70 33.26
C ASN A 268 8.71 -42.02 33.96
N PHE A 269 7.59 -41.56 33.36
CA PHE A 269 6.29 -41.80 33.96
C PHE A 269 5.89 -43.26 33.87
N ASN A 270 5.52 -43.85 35.00
CA ASN A 270 4.83 -45.15 35.09
C ASN A 270 3.32 -44.94 35.01
N ASN A 271 2.85 -43.77 35.47
CA ASN A 271 1.45 -43.37 35.41
C ASN A 271 1.38 -41.84 35.29
N TYR A 272 0.47 -41.35 34.46
CA TYR A 272 0.22 -39.94 34.26
C TYR A 272 -1.27 -39.71 34.04
N ASN A 273 -1.88 -38.87 34.90
CA ASN A 273 -3.26 -38.46 34.73
C ASN A 273 -3.36 -36.95 34.97
N PHE A 274 -3.85 -36.25 34.00
CA PHE A 274 -4.02 -34.81 34.05
C PHE A 274 -5.49 -34.44 33.78
N TRP A 275 -6.04 -33.56 34.58
CA TRP A 275 -7.39 -33.04 34.43
C TRP A 275 -7.39 -31.54 34.50
N ILE A 276 -8.24 -30.92 33.66
CA ILE A 276 -8.60 -29.51 33.75
C ILE A 276 -10.09 -29.43 34.04
N MET A 277 -10.45 -28.59 34.99
CA MET A 277 -11.81 -28.44 35.47
C MET A 277 -12.26 -26.99 35.46
N ASP A 278 -13.52 -26.76 35.14
CA ASP A 278 -14.13 -25.45 35.22
C ASP A 278 -14.38 -25.03 36.69
N ARG A 279 -14.97 -23.84 36.88
CA ARG A 279 -15.33 -23.30 38.23
C ARG A 279 -16.35 -24.11 38.98
N ASN A 280 -17.09 -25.01 38.31
CA ASN A 280 -18.10 -25.88 38.96
C ASN A 280 -17.46 -27.23 39.31
N GLY A 281 -16.24 -27.52 38.90
CA GLY A 281 -15.56 -28.79 39.08
C GLY A 281 -15.82 -29.79 37.94
N ASP A 282 -16.47 -29.36 36.84
CA ASP A 282 -16.71 -30.23 35.70
C ASP A 282 -15.45 -30.35 34.88
N VAL A 283 -15.07 -31.58 34.48
CA VAL A 283 -13.85 -31.85 33.73
C VAL A 283 -14.01 -31.41 32.27
N VAL A 284 -13.23 -30.45 31.86
CA VAL A 284 -13.21 -29.93 30.47
C VAL A 284 -12.13 -30.58 29.60
N PHE A 285 -11.06 -31.09 30.19
CA PHE A 285 -9.99 -31.81 29.50
C PHE A 285 -9.40 -32.88 30.39
N THR A 286 -8.92 -33.97 29.79
CA THR A 286 -8.19 -35.02 30.48
C THR A 286 -7.11 -35.63 29.57
N SER A 287 -5.95 -35.96 30.14
CA SER A 287 -4.87 -36.66 29.44
C SER A 287 -4.25 -37.73 30.31
N GLN A 288 -3.81 -38.82 29.67
CA GLN A 288 -3.01 -39.90 30.26
C GLN A 288 -1.58 -39.92 29.68
N SER A 289 -1.22 -38.94 28.85
CA SER A 289 0.12 -38.74 28.30
C SER A 289 0.56 -37.28 28.47
N PRO A 290 1.80 -37.01 28.83
CA PRO A 290 2.33 -35.67 28.85
C PRO A 290 2.38 -35.02 27.46
N ASP A 291 2.45 -35.82 26.37
CA ASP A 291 2.52 -35.35 24.99
C ASP A 291 1.16 -34.85 24.43
N LEU A 292 0.08 -34.99 25.21
CA LEU A 292 -1.24 -34.56 24.77
C LEU A 292 -1.54 -33.16 25.29
N TYR A 293 -1.58 -32.20 24.38
CA TYR A 293 -1.89 -30.80 24.65
C TYR A 293 -3.40 -30.49 24.66
N TRP A 294 -3.76 -29.37 25.24
CA TRP A 294 -5.10 -28.82 25.23
C TRP A 294 -5.14 -27.52 24.43
N ASP A 295 -6.05 -27.43 23.47
CA ASP A 295 -6.28 -26.27 22.60
C ASP A 295 -7.44 -25.36 23.09
N GLY A 296 -7.92 -25.57 24.32
CA GLY A 296 -9.06 -24.86 24.87
C GLY A 296 -10.43 -25.42 24.45
N SER A 297 -10.46 -26.55 23.72
CA SER A 297 -11.71 -27.22 23.38
C SER A 297 -12.25 -28.08 24.52
N PHE A 298 -13.59 -28.19 24.61
CA PHE A 298 -14.24 -29.07 25.59
C PHE A 298 -14.05 -30.53 25.18
N GLN A 299 -13.33 -31.31 26.00
CA GLN A 299 -13.06 -32.74 25.78
C GLN A 299 -12.56 -33.07 24.39
N GLN A 300 -11.68 -32.22 23.84
CA GLN A 300 -11.13 -32.32 22.47
C GLN A 300 -12.21 -32.33 21.38
N GLY A 301 -13.35 -31.72 21.65
CA GLY A 301 -14.47 -31.58 20.71
C GLY A 301 -14.36 -30.32 19.85
N THR A 302 -15.47 -29.95 19.23
CA THR A 302 -15.55 -28.76 18.35
C THR A 302 -15.98 -27.48 19.06
N HIS A 303 -16.26 -27.54 20.37
CA HIS A 303 -16.69 -26.40 21.17
C HIS A 303 -15.55 -25.98 22.10
N TYR A 304 -15.20 -24.72 22.03
CA TYR A 304 -14.21 -24.11 22.91
C TYR A 304 -14.86 -23.70 24.24
N VAL A 305 -14.08 -23.83 25.31
CA VAL A 305 -14.52 -23.35 26.63
C VAL A 305 -14.45 -21.82 26.68
N GLU A 306 -15.18 -21.20 27.60
CA GLU A 306 -15.17 -19.74 27.77
C GLU A 306 -13.85 -19.25 28.34
N ASP A 307 -13.51 -17.99 28.07
CA ASP A 307 -12.37 -17.32 28.69
C ASP A 307 -12.54 -17.26 30.20
N GLY A 308 -11.46 -17.45 30.91
CA GLY A 308 -11.52 -17.43 32.37
C GLY A 308 -10.51 -18.34 33.06
N ILE A 309 -10.70 -18.50 34.37
CA ILE A 309 -9.80 -19.31 35.20
C ILE A 309 -10.35 -20.73 35.31
N TYR A 310 -9.50 -21.69 35.02
CA TYR A 310 -9.71 -23.12 35.17
C TYR A 310 -8.76 -23.67 36.21
N THR A 311 -9.12 -24.75 36.86
CA THR A 311 -8.23 -25.45 37.79
C THR A 311 -7.72 -26.73 37.14
N TRP A 312 -6.49 -27.11 37.45
CA TRP A 312 -5.94 -28.36 36.98
C TRP A 312 -5.45 -29.22 38.14
N ARG A 313 -5.45 -30.52 37.91
CA ARG A 313 -4.90 -31.54 38.78
C ARG A 313 -4.08 -32.50 37.97
N LEU A 314 -2.86 -32.78 38.43
CA LEU A 314 -1.93 -33.75 37.84
C LEU A 314 -1.60 -34.79 38.91
N LEU A 315 -1.84 -36.04 38.58
CA LEU A 315 -1.41 -37.18 39.36
C LEU A 315 -0.47 -38.05 38.54
N PHE A 316 0.75 -38.25 39.01
CA PHE A 316 1.72 -39.04 38.29
C PHE A 316 2.59 -39.88 39.21
N THR A 317 3.14 -40.98 38.65
CA THR A 317 4.19 -41.76 39.28
C THR A 317 5.37 -41.89 38.33
N PHE A 318 6.57 -41.80 38.88
CA PHE A 318 7.82 -41.93 38.12
C PHE A 318 8.84 -42.74 38.89
N GLU A 319 9.85 -43.25 38.23
CA GLU A 319 10.99 -43.94 38.87
C GLU A 319 12.17 -42.99 38.99
N ASP A 320 12.76 -42.94 40.16
CA ASP A 320 14.04 -42.33 40.44
C ASP A 320 15.02 -43.36 40.97
N GLU A 321 16.26 -42.97 41.33
CA GLU A 321 17.28 -43.85 41.88
C GLU A 321 16.87 -44.53 43.19
N LYS A 322 15.81 -44.06 43.87
CA LYS A 322 15.29 -44.55 45.13
C LYS A 322 14.04 -45.41 44.98
N GLY A 323 13.52 -45.57 43.73
CA GLY A 323 12.36 -46.35 43.41
C GLY A 323 11.17 -45.49 42.90
N THR A 324 9.99 -46.12 42.84
CA THR A 324 8.79 -45.44 42.36
C THR A 324 8.30 -44.37 43.35
N LYS A 325 8.17 -43.13 42.86
CA LYS A 325 7.57 -42.01 43.59
C LYS A 325 6.23 -41.63 42.95
N GLY A 326 5.26 -41.26 43.76
CA GLY A 326 3.98 -40.71 43.34
C GLY A 326 3.86 -39.26 43.80
N GLU A 327 3.47 -38.40 42.90
CA GLU A 327 3.19 -36.99 43.20
C GLU A 327 1.80 -36.55 42.73
N GLU A 328 1.25 -35.59 43.43
CA GLU A 328 0.04 -34.88 43.05
C GLU A 328 0.32 -33.37 43.05
N GLN A 329 0.02 -32.72 41.92
CA GLN A 329 0.13 -31.29 41.79
C GLN A 329 -1.20 -30.72 41.33
N PHE A 330 -1.47 -29.47 41.70
CA PHE A 330 -2.65 -28.74 41.28
C PHE A 330 -2.37 -27.23 41.15
N GLY A 331 -3.12 -26.59 40.33
CA GLY A 331 -2.98 -25.15 40.08
C GLY A 331 -4.15 -24.60 39.28
N HIS A 332 -3.90 -23.47 38.64
CA HIS A 332 -4.91 -22.79 37.82
C HIS A 332 -4.30 -22.39 36.46
N ILE A 333 -5.17 -22.20 35.50
CA ILE A 333 -4.87 -21.74 34.15
C ILE A 333 -5.80 -20.58 33.85
N LEU A 334 -5.27 -19.51 33.27
CA LEU A 334 -6.02 -18.42 32.69
C LEU A 334 -6.08 -18.62 31.17
N ILE A 335 -7.29 -18.62 30.61
CA ILE A 335 -7.53 -18.59 29.17
C ILE A 335 -7.95 -17.19 28.78
N ILE A 336 -7.30 -16.64 27.75
CA ILE A 336 -7.60 -15.34 27.14
C ILE A 336 -7.61 -15.55 25.62
N ARG A 337 -8.64 -15.00 24.93
CA ARG A 337 -8.73 -14.99 23.45
C ARG A 337 -8.91 -13.59 22.96
#